data_a5cf5411ade2bb03bcf698161dea3f71
#
_entry.id   a5cf5411ade2bb03bcf698161dea3f71
#
_cell.length_a   1.000
_cell.length_b   1.000
_cell.length_c   1.000
_cell.angle_alpha   90.00
_cell.angle_beta   90.00
_cell.angle_gamma   90.00
#
_symmetry.space_group_name_H-M   'P 1'
#
loop_
_entity.id
_entity.type
_entity.pdbx_description
1 polymer ?
#
loop_
_entity_poly.entity_id
_entity_poly.type
_entity_poly.pdbx_seq_one_letter_code
_entity_poly.pdbx_strand_id
1 'polypeptide(L)'
;MVIILSGGLVKLFLIENNKMTSSQNLEKGAHNLLKNCANLSTDQKLIIISEDPSLGWYSSDITHYIKQAATEMGIKTSILEVGEPQNDSKSKLTDIIEDFDCALFFARIGDQDRFEKSHLKTKRVMSYVRNLENLGSTFGYTHHHSLIELKKAINSIFSKGGLVKITCPLGTSVEGNLPQTIIDESSDVGVLRFPMLVPTPVSAKKFSGKVVLTKYLTPSGSKVYEPASLALKSNIFAIIKEGKIEGFEGDNETIKNVESHYQRISKMFNISKNIVDSWHAGIHPGTYYNKPIE
;
A
#
# COMPACT_ATOMS: atom_id res chain seq x y z
N MET A 1 2.79 -3.89 -15.59
CA MET A 1 2.78 -5.33 -15.24
C MET A 1 1.54 -5.94 -15.88
N VAL A 2 1.70 -6.92 -16.74
CA VAL A 2 0.57 -7.63 -17.37
C VAL A 2 0.49 -8.99 -16.71
N ILE A 3 -0.65 -9.28 -16.10
CA ILE A 3 -0.95 -10.61 -15.55
C ILE A 3 -1.79 -11.32 -16.61
N ILE A 4 -1.27 -12.39 -17.19
CA ILE A 4 -2.01 -13.24 -18.13
C ILE A 4 -2.48 -14.47 -17.34
N LEU A 5 -3.79 -14.58 -17.19
CA LEU A 5 -4.44 -15.78 -16.66
C LEU A 5 -4.94 -16.59 -17.86
N SER A 6 -4.72 -17.88 -17.82
CA SER A 6 -5.22 -18.78 -18.86
C SER A 6 -6.76 -18.73 -18.88
N GLY A 7 -7.33 -17.97 -19.81
CA GLY A 7 -8.78 -17.96 -20.04
C GLY A 7 -9.48 -16.62 -20.23
N GLY A 8 -8.80 -15.50 -20.44
CA GLY A 8 -9.52 -14.28 -20.79
C GLY A 8 -8.70 -13.00 -20.77
N LEU A 9 -8.83 -12.22 -21.82
CA LEU A 9 -8.24 -10.90 -21.98
C LEU A 9 -9.15 -9.86 -21.31
N VAL A 10 -8.70 -9.24 -20.21
CA VAL A 10 -9.41 -8.09 -19.63
C VAL A 10 -8.90 -6.82 -20.33
N LYS A 11 -9.72 -6.25 -21.23
CA LYS A 11 -9.48 -4.91 -21.79
C LYS A 11 -9.96 -3.84 -20.81
N LEU A 12 -9.04 -3.03 -20.31
CA LEU A 12 -9.38 -1.79 -19.61
C LEU A 12 -9.78 -0.72 -20.63
N PHE A 13 -10.99 -0.19 -20.51
CA PHE A 13 -11.42 0.99 -21.25
C PHE A 13 -10.91 2.26 -20.55
N LEU A 14 -10.16 3.07 -21.29
CA LEU A 14 -9.82 4.44 -20.86
C LEU A 14 -11.05 5.33 -21.08
N ILE A 15 -11.56 5.90 -19.99
CA ILE A 15 -12.62 6.92 -20.02
C ILE A 15 -11.96 8.27 -20.26
N GLU A 16 -12.43 9.00 -21.26
CA GLU A 16 -11.97 10.36 -21.57
C GLU A 16 -12.22 11.31 -20.39
N ASN A 17 -11.17 12.00 -19.96
CA ASN A 17 -11.19 12.94 -18.86
C ASN A 17 -11.87 14.26 -19.29
N ASN A 18 -13.06 14.53 -18.80
CA ASN A 18 -13.53 15.90 -18.61
C ASN A 18 -12.60 16.58 -17.59
N LYS A 19 -11.89 17.64 -17.98
CA LYS A 19 -11.04 18.45 -17.10
C LYS A 19 -11.92 19.14 -16.05
N MET A 20 -12.15 18.46 -14.92
CA MET A 20 -12.73 19.09 -13.73
C MET A 20 -11.72 20.07 -13.12
N THR A 21 -12.22 21.13 -12.47
CA THR A 21 -11.38 22.09 -11.74
C THR A 21 -10.64 21.36 -10.60
N SER A 22 -9.47 21.83 -10.24
CA SER A 22 -8.67 21.24 -9.15
C SER A 22 -9.45 21.14 -7.82
N SER A 23 -10.30 22.13 -7.53
CA SER A 23 -11.17 22.16 -6.35
C SER A 23 -12.18 21.01 -6.34
N GLN A 24 -12.89 20.77 -7.43
CA GLN A 24 -13.86 19.68 -7.54
C GLN A 24 -13.21 18.31 -7.37
N ASN A 25 -11.98 18.14 -7.84
CA ASN A 25 -11.25 16.89 -7.66
C ASN A 25 -10.83 16.68 -6.20
N LEU A 26 -10.42 17.73 -5.51
CA LEU A 26 -10.11 17.68 -4.07
C LEU A 26 -11.35 17.30 -3.24
N GLU A 27 -12.50 17.92 -3.52
CA GLU A 27 -13.78 17.58 -2.87
C GLU A 27 -14.16 16.12 -3.10
N LYS A 28 -13.99 15.60 -4.34
CA LYS A 28 -14.21 14.18 -4.65
C LYS A 28 -13.26 13.28 -3.87
N GLY A 29 -11.97 13.64 -3.77
CA GLY A 29 -10.98 12.87 -3.02
C GLY A 29 -11.32 12.84 -1.53
N ALA A 30 -11.69 13.97 -0.94
CA ALA A 30 -12.11 14.05 0.46
C ALA A 30 -13.39 13.25 0.73
N HIS A 31 -14.40 13.38 -0.13
CA HIS A 31 -15.63 12.60 -0.04
C HIS A 31 -15.33 11.10 -0.16
N ASN A 32 -14.46 10.71 -1.09
CA ASN A 32 -14.05 9.32 -1.27
C ASN A 32 -13.38 8.74 -0.01
N LEU A 33 -12.52 9.53 0.64
CA LEU A 33 -11.88 9.14 1.90
C LEU A 33 -12.89 9.05 3.04
N LEU A 34 -13.64 10.14 3.29
CA LEU A 34 -14.49 10.26 4.48
C LEU A 34 -15.78 9.45 4.40
N LYS A 35 -16.43 9.42 3.23
CA LYS A 35 -17.72 8.73 3.04
C LYS A 35 -17.55 7.33 2.48
N ASN A 36 -16.80 7.15 1.39
CA ASN A 36 -16.75 5.84 0.71
C ASN A 36 -15.79 4.87 1.39
N CYS A 37 -14.64 5.35 1.92
CA CYS A 37 -13.67 4.48 2.60
C CYS A 37 -13.96 4.40 4.11
N ALA A 38 -13.94 5.53 4.81
CA ALA A 38 -14.13 5.57 6.25
C ALA A 38 -15.60 5.36 6.68
N ASN A 39 -16.57 5.54 5.75
CA ASN A 39 -18.01 5.41 5.99
C ASN A 39 -18.46 6.20 7.22
N LEU A 40 -18.07 7.48 7.30
CA LEU A 40 -18.40 8.38 8.40
C LEU A 40 -19.76 9.05 8.16
N SER A 41 -20.55 9.17 9.23
CA SER A 41 -21.83 9.87 9.29
C SER A 41 -21.70 11.19 10.04
N THR A 42 -22.71 12.07 9.90
CA THR A 42 -22.87 13.26 10.73
C THR A 42 -22.84 12.90 12.23
N ASP A 43 -22.31 13.77 13.05
CA ASP A 43 -22.14 13.64 14.51
C ASP A 43 -21.10 12.62 14.98
N GLN A 44 -20.55 11.78 14.12
CA GLN A 44 -19.45 10.91 14.50
C GLN A 44 -18.17 11.71 14.82
N LYS A 45 -17.35 11.12 15.67
CA LYS A 45 -16.08 11.68 16.11
C LYS A 45 -14.93 11.11 15.27
N LEU A 46 -14.19 11.99 14.62
CA LEU A 46 -12.98 11.67 13.85
C LEU A 46 -11.76 12.27 14.53
N ILE A 47 -10.74 11.45 14.76
CA ILE A 47 -9.39 11.95 15.04
C ILE A 47 -8.48 11.75 13.83
N ILE A 48 -7.80 12.82 13.41
CA ILE A 48 -6.79 12.80 12.36
C ILE A 48 -5.43 12.75 13.06
N ILE A 49 -4.67 11.71 12.81
CA ILE A 49 -3.28 11.57 13.28
C ILE A 49 -2.38 12.13 12.20
N SER A 50 -1.71 13.23 12.48
CA SER A 50 -0.85 13.98 11.56
C SER A 50 0.62 13.79 11.93
N GLU A 51 1.42 13.19 11.06
CA GLU A 51 2.86 13.12 11.25
C GLU A 51 3.50 14.49 11.03
N ASP A 52 4.50 14.84 11.84
CA ASP A 52 5.25 16.09 11.73
C ASP A 52 5.71 16.34 10.27
N PRO A 53 5.26 17.43 9.63
CA PRO A 53 5.59 17.72 8.24
C PRO A 53 7.09 17.89 7.98
N SER A 54 7.88 18.25 9.00
CA SER A 54 9.34 18.39 8.88
C SER A 54 10.04 17.07 8.53
N LEU A 55 9.39 15.94 8.80
CA LEU A 55 9.85 14.60 8.40
C LEU A 55 9.68 14.31 6.91
N GLY A 56 8.98 15.17 6.15
CA GLY A 56 8.87 15.10 4.69
C GLY A 56 7.97 14.01 4.13
N TRP A 57 7.19 13.30 4.98
CA TRP A 57 6.30 12.23 4.54
C TRP A 57 4.91 12.72 4.15
N TYR A 58 4.33 13.64 4.92
CA TYR A 58 3.01 14.22 4.68
C TYR A 58 3.10 15.74 4.73
N SER A 59 2.34 16.42 3.87
CA SER A 59 2.22 17.87 3.95
C SER A 59 1.16 18.27 4.98
N SER A 60 1.36 19.39 5.67
CA SER A 60 0.42 19.88 6.69
C SER A 60 -0.94 20.28 6.12
N ASP A 61 -0.98 20.72 4.86
CA ASP A 61 -2.20 21.18 4.19
C ASP A 61 -3.24 20.07 3.99
N ILE A 62 -2.81 18.81 3.81
CA ILE A 62 -3.74 17.68 3.61
C ILE A 62 -4.59 17.43 4.85
N THR A 63 -4.00 17.44 6.04
CA THR A 63 -4.72 17.16 7.29
C THR A 63 -5.71 18.30 7.62
N HIS A 64 -5.33 19.55 7.38
CA HIS A 64 -6.20 20.70 7.55
C HIS A 64 -7.36 20.70 6.55
N TYR A 65 -7.10 20.38 5.30
CA TYR A 65 -8.14 20.27 4.27
C TYR A 65 -9.15 19.18 4.61
N ILE A 66 -8.69 17.99 5.00
CA ILE A 66 -9.58 16.89 5.40
C ILE A 66 -10.38 17.24 6.66
N LYS A 67 -9.79 17.93 7.64
CA LYS A 67 -10.52 18.43 8.82
C LYS A 67 -11.64 19.39 8.42
N GLN A 68 -11.35 20.35 7.53
CA GLN A 68 -12.35 21.29 7.02
C GLN A 68 -13.49 20.54 6.32
N ALA A 69 -13.17 19.66 5.36
CA ALA A 69 -14.16 18.88 4.62
C ALA A 69 -15.01 18.00 5.56
N ALA A 70 -14.41 17.36 6.57
CA ALA A 70 -15.14 16.59 7.57
C ALA A 70 -16.07 17.46 8.39
N THR A 71 -15.64 18.64 8.81
CA THR A 71 -16.46 19.60 9.57
C THR A 71 -17.66 20.08 8.75
N GLU A 72 -17.47 20.39 7.46
CA GLU A 72 -18.54 20.76 6.53
C GLU A 72 -19.57 19.62 6.33
N MET A 73 -19.13 18.37 6.47
CA MET A 73 -20.00 17.18 6.48
C MET A 73 -20.66 16.91 7.85
N GLY A 74 -20.49 17.76 8.85
CA GLY A 74 -21.04 17.62 10.20
C GLY A 74 -20.32 16.58 11.08
N ILE A 75 -19.08 16.21 10.74
CA ILE A 75 -18.26 15.26 11.50
C ILE A 75 -17.42 16.02 12.53
N LYS A 76 -17.48 15.60 13.80
CA LYS A 76 -16.72 16.23 14.90
C LYS A 76 -15.26 15.82 14.80
N THR A 77 -14.38 16.73 14.39
CA THR A 77 -13.01 16.39 13.98
C THR A 77 -11.94 17.06 14.85
N SER A 78 -11.01 16.26 15.37
CA SER A 78 -9.79 16.69 16.06
C SER A 78 -8.54 16.30 15.26
N ILE A 79 -7.42 17.00 15.48
CA ILE A 79 -6.10 16.62 14.96
C ILE A 79 -5.18 16.35 16.14
N LEU A 80 -4.42 15.27 16.05
CA LEU A 80 -3.31 14.94 16.95
C LEU A 80 -2.03 14.88 16.14
N GLU A 81 -1.06 15.71 16.48
CA GLU A 81 0.27 15.68 15.87
C GLU A 81 1.14 14.61 16.53
N VAL A 82 1.87 13.85 15.72
CA VAL A 82 2.79 12.81 16.17
C VAL A 82 4.15 12.98 15.48
N GLY A 83 5.21 12.61 16.18
CA GLY A 83 6.55 12.58 15.64
C GLY A 83 6.84 11.34 14.80
N GLU A 84 8.11 11.06 14.60
CA GLU A 84 8.61 9.89 13.92
C GLU A 84 8.09 8.60 14.57
N PRO A 85 7.60 7.62 13.77
CA PRO A 85 7.16 6.35 14.31
C PRO A 85 8.34 5.57 14.90
N GLN A 86 8.12 4.96 16.05
CA GLN A 86 9.08 4.09 16.73
C GLN A 86 8.53 2.67 16.81
N ASN A 87 9.40 1.67 16.87
CA ASN A 87 8.97 0.26 16.88
C ASN A 87 8.13 -0.14 18.10
N ASP A 88 8.14 0.65 19.18
CA ASP A 88 7.45 0.35 20.45
C ASP A 88 6.29 1.32 20.78
N SER A 89 5.84 2.11 19.82
CA SER A 89 4.84 3.19 20.08
C SER A 89 3.38 2.73 20.17
N LYS A 90 3.12 1.43 20.13
CA LYS A 90 1.77 0.82 20.05
C LYS A 90 0.80 1.24 21.16
N SER A 91 1.24 1.29 22.41
CA SER A 91 0.34 1.46 23.55
C SER A 91 -0.18 2.90 23.73
N LYS A 92 0.64 3.89 23.42
CA LYS A 92 0.31 5.30 23.72
C LYS A 92 -0.80 5.89 22.86
N LEU A 93 -0.95 5.43 21.62
CA LEU A 93 -1.94 5.97 20.70
C LEU A 93 -3.28 5.27 20.85
N THR A 94 -3.29 4.00 21.28
CA THR A 94 -4.49 3.19 21.45
C THR A 94 -5.48 3.86 22.38
N ASP A 95 -5.05 4.28 23.57
CA ASP A 95 -5.91 4.90 24.58
C ASP A 95 -6.55 6.22 24.10
N ILE A 96 -5.81 6.98 23.27
CA ILE A 96 -6.30 8.26 22.74
C ILE A 96 -7.39 8.04 21.68
N ILE A 97 -7.22 7.05 20.81
CA ILE A 97 -8.15 6.84 19.69
C ILE A 97 -9.43 6.13 20.09
N GLU A 98 -9.47 5.47 21.24
CA GLU A 98 -10.67 4.74 21.73
C GLU A 98 -11.91 5.64 21.92
N ASP A 99 -11.72 6.93 22.19
CA ASP A 99 -12.82 7.91 22.37
C ASP A 99 -13.45 8.39 21.05
N PHE A 100 -12.94 7.88 19.90
CA PHE A 100 -13.38 8.29 18.57
C PHE A 100 -13.99 7.13 17.78
N ASP A 101 -14.95 7.45 16.89
CA ASP A 101 -15.53 6.46 15.97
C ASP A 101 -14.55 6.04 14.87
N CYS A 102 -13.65 6.96 14.51
CA CYS A 102 -12.64 6.72 13.48
C CYS A 102 -11.33 7.44 13.81
N ALA A 103 -10.20 6.76 13.58
CA ALA A 103 -8.87 7.31 13.55
C ALA A 103 -8.32 7.25 12.12
N LEU A 104 -8.03 8.40 11.54
CA LEU A 104 -7.49 8.56 10.19
C LEU A 104 -6.02 8.96 10.27
N PHE A 105 -5.15 8.13 9.73
CA PHE A 105 -3.70 8.30 9.81
C PHE A 105 -3.14 8.92 8.53
N PHE A 106 -2.64 10.13 8.63
CA PHE A 106 -1.64 10.75 7.78
C PHE A 106 -0.30 10.69 8.50
N ALA A 107 0.06 9.50 8.93
CA ALA A 107 1.24 9.22 9.74
C ALA A 107 1.65 7.75 9.56
N ARG A 108 2.95 7.51 9.37
CA ARG A 108 3.50 6.15 9.16
C ARG A 108 3.23 5.18 10.31
N ILE A 109 2.98 5.70 11.51
CA ILE A 109 2.60 4.88 12.67
C ILE A 109 1.33 4.06 12.43
N GLY A 110 0.40 4.54 11.58
CA GLY A 110 -0.83 3.83 11.22
C GLY A 110 -0.59 2.51 10.47
N ASP A 111 0.60 2.31 9.92
CA ASP A 111 0.99 1.11 9.15
C ASP A 111 1.66 0.03 10.02
N GLN A 112 2.09 0.37 11.25
CA GLN A 112 2.89 -0.54 12.08
C GLN A 112 2.11 -1.79 12.50
N ASP A 113 0.85 -1.62 12.91
CA ASP A 113 0.00 -2.68 13.46
C ASP A 113 -1.06 -3.19 12.49
N ARG A 114 -0.89 -2.91 11.19
CA ARG A 114 -1.88 -3.23 10.17
C ARG A 114 -2.23 -4.72 10.06
N PHE A 115 -1.32 -5.61 10.45
CA PHE A 115 -1.52 -7.06 10.43
C PHE A 115 -2.05 -7.62 11.75
N GLU A 116 -2.21 -6.78 12.78
CA GLU A 116 -2.74 -7.20 14.06
C GLU A 116 -4.26 -7.04 14.09
N LYS A 117 -4.95 -8.04 14.64
CA LYS A 117 -6.37 -7.92 14.91
C LYS A 117 -6.58 -6.84 15.98
N SER A 118 -7.28 -5.79 15.63
CA SER A 118 -7.65 -4.75 16.59
C SER A 118 -8.83 -5.23 17.44
N HIS A 119 -8.73 -5.07 18.75
CA HIS A 119 -9.86 -5.24 19.66
C HIS A 119 -10.64 -3.92 19.85
N LEU A 120 -10.17 -2.83 19.25
CA LEU A 120 -10.79 -1.52 19.33
C LEU A 120 -12.08 -1.47 18.51
N LYS A 121 -13.08 -0.78 19.03
CA LYS A 121 -14.29 -0.42 18.28
C LYS A 121 -14.02 0.68 17.27
N THR A 122 -12.99 1.48 17.49
CA THR A 122 -12.56 2.59 16.63
C THR A 122 -12.11 2.07 15.28
N LYS A 123 -12.76 2.55 14.23
CA LYS A 123 -12.33 2.28 12.87
C LYS A 123 -10.98 2.96 12.59
N ARG A 124 -10.04 2.24 12.05
CA ARG A 124 -8.72 2.77 11.69
C ARG A 124 -8.57 2.85 10.17
N VAL A 125 -8.15 4.00 9.67
CA VAL A 125 -7.93 4.24 8.24
C VAL A 125 -6.52 4.78 8.03
N MET A 126 -5.68 4.07 7.29
CA MET A 126 -4.36 4.53 6.87
C MET A 126 -4.45 5.21 5.51
N SER A 127 -4.04 6.47 5.42
CA SER A 127 -3.97 7.22 4.17
C SER A 127 -2.58 7.13 3.55
N TYR A 128 -2.52 6.76 2.27
CA TYR A 128 -1.32 6.85 1.43
C TYR A 128 -1.33 8.09 0.53
N VAL A 129 -2.35 8.93 0.65
CA VAL A 129 -2.38 10.29 0.08
C VAL A 129 -1.49 11.17 0.94
N ARG A 130 -0.46 11.79 0.34
CA ARG A 130 0.57 12.52 1.08
C ARG A 130 0.39 14.04 1.07
N ASN A 131 -0.35 14.56 0.08
CA ASN A 131 -0.57 15.99 -0.15
C ASN A 131 -1.87 16.21 -0.95
N LEU A 132 -2.24 17.47 -1.15
CA LEU A 132 -3.45 17.84 -1.90
C LEU A 132 -3.40 17.42 -3.37
N GLU A 133 -2.21 17.44 -4.02
CA GLU A 133 -2.06 16.98 -5.39
C GLU A 133 -2.45 15.51 -5.52
N ASN A 134 -1.99 14.66 -4.60
CA ASN A 134 -2.38 13.24 -4.57
C ASN A 134 -3.87 13.06 -4.32
N LEU A 135 -4.46 13.84 -3.39
CA LEU A 135 -5.90 13.75 -3.08
C LEU A 135 -6.76 14.12 -4.28
N GLY A 136 -6.42 15.21 -4.98
CA GLY A 136 -7.14 15.70 -6.16
C GLY A 136 -6.79 14.99 -7.47
N SER A 137 -5.96 13.95 -7.45
CA SER A 137 -5.61 13.13 -8.61
C SER A 137 -6.52 11.90 -8.74
N THR A 138 -6.42 11.19 -9.87
CA THR A 138 -7.09 9.88 -10.05
C THR A 138 -6.72 8.89 -8.95
N PHE A 139 -5.57 9.04 -8.31
CA PHE A 139 -5.19 8.24 -7.14
C PHE A 139 -6.14 8.49 -5.96
N GLY A 140 -6.46 9.74 -5.61
CA GLY A 140 -7.32 10.06 -4.47
C GLY A 140 -8.81 9.88 -4.74
N TYR A 141 -9.30 10.26 -5.93
CA TYR A 141 -10.75 10.27 -6.20
C TYR A 141 -11.30 9.03 -6.91
N THR A 142 -10.48 8.04 -7.31
CA THR A 142 -11.02 6.75 -7.80
C THR A 142 -11.91 6.11 -6.74
N HIS A 143 -13.16 5.87 -7.09
CA HIS A 143 -14.20 5.49 -6.14
C HIS A 143 -13.83 4.23 -5.35
N HIS A 144 -13.79 4.31 -4.02
CA HIS A 144 -13.29 3.25 -3.15
C HIS A 144 -14.04 1.92 -3.31
N HIS A 145 -15.38 1.96 -3.44
CA HIS A 145 -16.18 0.74 -3.64
C HIS A 145 -15.85 0.03 -4.96
N SER A 146 -15.51 0.77 -6.02
CA SER A 146 -15.08 0.15 -7.28
C SER A 146 -13.77 -0.64 -7.11
N LEU A 147 -12.87 -0.15 -6.26
CA LEU A 147 -11.64 -0.87 -5.92
C LEU A 147 -11.92 -2.10 -5.05
N ILE A 148 -12.91 -2.02 -4.14
CA ILE A 148 -13.35 -3.18 -3.36
C ILE A 148 -13.87 -4.29 -4.30
N GLU A 149 -14.74 -3.94 -5.24
CA GLU A 149 -15.28 -4.93 -6.19
C GLU A 149 -14.20 -5.51 -7.10
N LEU A 150 -13.25 -4.68 -7.55
CA LEU A 150 -12.10 -5.16 -8.32
C LEU A 150 -11.22 -6.10 -7.48
N LYS A 151 -10.96 -5.77 -6.21
CA LYS A 151 -10.24 -6.65 -5.28
C LYS A 151 -10.94 -7.98 -5.12
N LYS A 152 -12.26 -7.99 -4.89
CA LYS A 152 -13.07 -9.23 -4.79
C LYS A 152 -12.98 -10.08 -6.05
N ALA A 153 -13.09 -9.46 -7.23
CA ALA A 153 -13.00 -10.17 -8.49
C ALA A 153 -11.63 -10.85 -8.68
N ILE A 154 -10.53 -10.16 -8.36
CA ILE A 154 -9.18 -10.72 -8.43
C ILE A 154 -8.98 -11.82 -7.41
N ASN A 155 -9.44 -11.63 -6.18
CA ASN A 155 -9.40 -12.64 -5.14
C ASN A 155 -10.15 -13.91 -5.56
N SER A 156 -11.33 -13.76 -6.16
CA SER A 156 -12.11 -14.88 -6.70
C SER A 156 -11.38 -15.65 -7.81
N ILE A 157 -10.54 -14.97 -8.59
CA ILE A 157 -9.71 -15.63 -9.60
C ILE A 157 -8.56 -16.41 -8.92
N PHE A 158 -7.84 -15.78 -8.00
CA PHE A 158 -6.73 -16.42 -7.29
C PHE A 158 -7.17 -17.61 -6.44
N SER A 159 -8.38 -17.57 -5.85
CA SER A 159 -8.88 -18.65 -5.02
C SER A 159 -9.13 -19.96 -5.78
N LYS A 160 -9.33 -19.88 -7.10
CA LYS A 160 -9.50 -21.08 -7.95
C LYS A 160 -8.21 -21.88 -8.08
N GLY A 161 -7.07 -21.30 -7.73
CA GLY A 161 -5.77 -21.93 -7.91
C GLY A 161 -5.34 -22.06 -9.37
N GLY A 162 -4.29 -22.83 -9.61
CA GLY A 162 -3.76 -23.10 -10.94
C GLY A 162 -2.45 -22.37 -11.24
N LEU A 163 -2.02 -22.46 -12.50
CA LEU A 163 -0.78 -21.84 -12.94
C LEU A 163 -0.93 -20.31 -13.04
N VAL A 164 -0.06 -19.58 -12.35
CA VAL A 164 0.09 -18.13 -12.47
C VAL A 164 1.43 -17.81 -13.08
N LYS A 165 1.40 -17.00 -14.13
CA LYS A 165 2.61 -16.47 -14.79
C LYS A 165 2.64 -14.95 -14.67
N ILE A 166 3.76 -14.39 -14.21
CA ILE A 166 3.98 -12.96 -14.06
C ILE A 166 5.09 -12.54 -15.02
N THR A 167 4.78 -11.59 -15.90
CA THR A 167 5.73 -11.05 -16.85
C THR A 167 5.70 -9.52 -16.86
N CYS A 168 6.80 -8.89 -17.25
CA CYS A 168 6.84 -7.46 -17.54
C CYS A 168 7.81 -7.15 -18.70
N PRO A 169 7.66 -5.98 -19.39
CA PRO A 169 8.54 -5.60 -20.49
C PRO A 169 10.03 -5.48 -20.13
N LEU A 170 10.35 -5.27 -18.84
CA LEU A 170 11.73 -5.18 -18.35
C LEU A 170 12.39 -6.54 -18.12
N GLY A 171 11.69 -7.65 -18.38
CA GLY A 171 12.24 -8.98 -18.37
C GLY A 171 11.89 -9.85 -17.17
N THR A 172 10.98 -9.44 -16.29
CA THR A 172 10.41 -10.39 -15.30
C THR A 172 9.70 -11.51 -16.05
N SER A 173 10.01 -12.76 -15.68
CA SER A 173 9.34 -13.97 -16.13
C SER A 173 9.42 -14.99 -14.99
N VAL A 174 8.36 -15.08 -14.21
CA VAL A 174 8.25 -15.99 -13.07
C VAL A 174 6.89 -16.66 -13.10
N GLU A 175 6.84 -17.94 -12.77
CA GLU A 175 5.59 -18.71 -12.74
C GLU A 175 5.56 -19.67 -11.58
N GLY A 176 4.36 -20.04 -11.16
CA GLY A 176 4.15 -21.00 -10.08
C GLY A 176 2.70 -21.44 -9.96
N ASN A 177 2.48 -22.54 -9.31
CA ASN A 177 1.15 -23.07 -9.08
C ASN A 177 0.58 -22.59 -7.74
N LEU A 178 -0.62 -22.03 -7.79
CA LEU A 178 -1.40 -21.70 -6.61
C LEU A 178 -2.28 -22.90 -6.20
N PRO A 179 -2.33 -23.22 -4.91
CA PRO A 179 -3.36 -24.12 -4.43
C PRO A 179 -4.74 -23.47 -4.53
N GLN A 180 -5.76 -24.26 -4.69
CA GLN A 180 -7.13 -23.78 -4.48
C GLN A 180 -7.29 -23.42 -3.00
N THR A 181 -7.83 -22.25 -2.71
CA THR A 181 -7.98 -21.73 -1.35
C THR A 181 -9.35 -21.09 -1.18
N ILE A 182 -9.85 -21.11 0.06
CA ILE A 182 -10.98 -20.26 0.44
C ILE A 182 -10.38 -18.94 0.90
N ILE A 183 -10.76 -17.84 0.27
CA ILE A 183 -10.34 -16.52 0.71
C ILE A 183 -11.26 -16.10 1.83
N ASP A 184 -10.70 -15.98 3.03
CA ASP A 184 -11.36 -15.36 4.16
C ASP A 184 -11.20 -13.84 4.04
N GLU A 185 -12.24 -13.16 3.57
CA GLU A 185 -12.25 -11.69 3.48
C GLU A 185 -12.18 -11.01 4.84
N SER A 186 -12.51 -11.73 5.92
CA SER A 186 -12.41 -11.24 7.30
C SER A 186 -10.97 -11.21 7.84
N SER A 187 -10.06 -11.91 7.18
CA SER A 187 -8.63 -11.94 7.53
C SER A 187 -7.84 -10.73 7.05
N ASP A 188 -8.53 -9.76 6.42
CA ASP A 188 -7.89 -8.55 5.92
C ASP A 188 -7.37 -7.68 7.09
N VAL A 189 -6.36 -6.91 6.79
CA VAL A 189 -5.64 -6.07 7.78
C VAL A 189 -6.59 -5.32 8.71
N GLY A 190 -6.23 -5.21 9.99
CA GLY A 190 -7.00 -4.49 11.02
C GLY A 190 -7.10 -2.97 10.80
N VAL A 191 -6.68 -2.47 9.63
CA VAL A 191 -6.67 -1.06 9.24
C VAL A 191 -7.15 -0.94 7.79
N LEU A 192 -8.20 -0.14 7.56
CA LEU A 192 -8.61 0.21 6.19
C LEU A 192 -7.50 1.01 5.51
N ARG A 193 -7.30 0.82 4.22
CA ARG A 193 -6.26 1.52 3.45
C ARG A 193 -6.89 2.41 2.39
N PHE A 194 -6.49 3.68 2.37
CA PHE A 194 -6.95 4.65 1.39
C PHE A 194 -5.78 5.25 0.60
N PRO A 195 -5.90 5.38 -0.70
CA PRO A 195 -6.93 4.87 -1.60
C PRO A 195 -6.61 3.46 -2.10
N MET A 196 -5.48 2.90 -1.71
CA MET A 196 -4.97 1.64 -2.23
C MET A 196 -5.64 0.44 -1.57
N LEU A 197 -6.10 -0.49 -2.40
CA LEU A 197 -6.47 -1.84 -1.98
C LEU A 197 -5.53 -2.84 -2.65
N VAL A 198 -5.19 -3.88 -1.91
CA VAL A 198 -4.32 -4.95 -2.41
C VAL A 198 -5.09 -6.27 -2.28
N PRO A 199 -5.25 -7.05 -3.35
CA PRO A 199 -5.77 -8.41 -3.27
C PRO A 199 -4.97 -9.25 -2.29
N THR A 200 -5.55 -10.34 -1.83
CA THR A 200 -4.88 -11.29 -0.92
C THR A 200 -3.51 -11.66 -1.48
N PRO A 201 -2.45 -11.54 -0.67
CA PRO A 201 -1.10 -11.90 -1.10
C PRO A 201 -1.02 -13.35 -1.57
N VAL A 202 -0.33 -13.56 -2.67
CA VAL A 202 -0.10 -14.87 -3.25
C VAL A 202 1.21 -15.42 -2.72
N SER A 203 1.22 -16.60 -2.08
CA SER A 203 2.45 -17.23 -1.60
C SER A 203 3.42 -17.47 -2.75
N ALA A 204 4.67 -17.03 -2.58
CA ALA A 204 5.72 -17.22 -3.57
C ALA A 204 6.43 -18.61 -3.48
N LYS A 205 6.11 -19.43 -2.50
CA LYS A 205 6.83 -20.70 -2.19
C LYS A 205 6.94 -21.67 -3.37
N LYS A 206 6.01 -21.63 -4.33
CA LYS A 206 6.00 -22.49 -5.52
C LYS A 206 6.33 -21.74 -6.80
N PHE A 207 6.91 -20.54 -6.71
CA PHE A 207 7.25 -19.75 -7.86
C PHE A 207 8.74 -19.87 -8.19
N SER A 208 9.02 -19.99 -9.49
CA SER A 208 10.38 -20.04 -10.03
C SER A 208 10.50 -19.21 -11.30
N GLY A 209 11.69 -18.69 -11.56
CA GLY A 209 11.99 -17.84 -12.70
C GLY A 209 12.85 -16.64 -12.32
N LYS A 210 12.75 -15.54 -13.07
CA LYS A 210 13.52 -14.34 -12.76
C LYS A 210 12.67 -13.10 -12.65
N VAL A 211 13.05 -12.23 -11.72
CA VAL A 211 12.36 -10.97 -11.42
C VAL A 211 13.32 -9.81 -11.55
N VAL A 212 12.98 -8.83 -12.39
CA VAL A 212 13.76 -7.60 -12.48
C VAL A 212 13.57 -6.75 -11.22
N LEU A 213 14.67 -6.35 -10.61
CA LEU A 213 14.72 -5.31 -9.59
C LEU A 213 15.16 -4.02 -10.26
N THR A 214 14.38 -2.95 -10.09
CA THR A 214 14.61 -1.68 -10.78
C THR A 214 14.34 -0.50 -9.87
N LYS A 215 15.03 0.60 -10.11
CA LYS A 215 14.94 1.88 -9.41
C LYS A 215 15.32 1.81 -7.94
N TYR A 216 14.51 1.21 -7.09
CA TYR A 216 14.85 1.08 -5.67
C TYR A 216 14.07 -0.04 -4.99
N LEU A 217 14.64 -0.53 -3.89
CA LEU A 217 13.97 -1.41 -2.93
C LEU A 217 13.43 -0.54 -1.80
N THR A 218 12.21 -0.81 -1.37
CA THR A 218 11.53 -0.09 -0.28
C THR A 218 11.20 -1.04 0.87
N PRO A 219 11.16 -0.54 2.12
CA PRO A 219 10.73 -1.35 3.25
C PRO A 219 9.23 -1.63 3.21
N SER A 220 8.79 -2.61 3.98
CA SER A 220 7.40 -2.66 4.42
C SER A 220 7.18 -1.63 5.53
N GLY A 221 5.99 -0.98 5.61
CA GLY A 221 5.71 0.01 6.65
C GLY A 221 5.61 -0.54 8.08
N SER A 222 5.77 -1.87 8.28
CA SER A 222 5.66 -2.52 9.58
C SER A 222 6.91 -2.42 10.47
N LYS A 223 8.05 -1.98 9.92
CA LYS A 223 9.31 -1.80 10.67
C LYS A 223 9.98 -0.50 10.28
N VAL A 224 10.59 0.15 11.28
CA VAL A 224 11.34 1.40 11.12
C VAL A 224 12.83 1.10 11.19
N TYR A 225 13.57 1.53 10.17
CA TYR A 225 15.04 1.46 10.12
C TYR A 225 15.60 2.40 9.06
N GLU A 226 16.85 2.82 9.24
CA GLU A 226 17.56 3.70 8.29
C GLU A 226 18.90 3.10 7.83
N PRO A 227 19.28 3.29 6.57
CA PRO A 227 18.44 3.76 5.47
C PRO A 227 17.36 2.73 5.13
N ALA A 228 16.13 3.22 4.98
CA ALA A 228 14.95 2.37 4.74
C ALA A 228 14.90 1.84 3.31
N SER A 229 15.31 2.65 2.35
CA SER A 229 15.30 2.32 0.92
C SER A 229 16.71 2.20 0.37
N LEU A 230 16.85 1.39 -0.69
CA LEU A 230 18.07 1.27 -1.47
C LEU A 230 17.79 1.66 -2.91
N ALA A 231 18.43 2.73 -3.41
CA ALA A 231 18.41 3.08 -4.83
C ALA A 231 19.31 2.14 -5.62
N LEU A 232 18.82 1.68 -6.77
CA LEU A 232 19.54 0.80 -7.68
C LEU A 232 20.12 1.62 -8.83
N LYS A 233 21.44 1.54 -9.04
CA LYS A 233 22.13 2.21 -10.17
C LYS A 233 21.76 1.60 -11.52
N SER A 234 21.50 0.30 -11.53
CA SER A 234 21.17 -0.47 -12.73
C SER A 234 20.09 -1.49 -12.44
N ASN A 235 19.36 -1.92 -13.45
CA ASN A 235 18.47 -3.05 -13.33
C ASN A 235 19.29 -4.33 -13.14
N ILE A 236 18.86 -5.16 -12.19
CA ILE A 236 19.40 -6.51 -11.97
C ILE A 236 18.26 -7.51 -11.92
N PHE A 237 18.56 -8.79 -12.04
CA PHE A 237 17.58 -9.86 -11.95
C PHE A 237 17.83 -10.71 -10.71
N ALA A 238 16.81 -10.90 -9.90
CA ALA A 238 16.80 -11.92 -8.86
C ALA A 238 16.36 -13.24 -9.49
N ILE A 239 17.18 -14.29 -9.35
CA ILE A 239 16.87 -15.66 -9.78
C ILE A 239 16.15 -16.35 -8.64
N ILE A 240 14.92 -16.77 -8.91
CA ILE A 240 14.03 -17.34 -7.91
C ILE A 240 13.78 -18.81 -8.25
N LYS A 241 13.91 -19.65 -7.23
CA LYS A 241 13.55 -21.06 -7.29
C LYS A 241 12.75 -21.45 -6.05
N GLU A 242 11.53 -21.89 -6.27
CA GLU A 242 10.61 -22.30 -5.21
C GLU A 242 10.50 -21.27 -4.06
N GLY A 243 10.35 -19.98 -4.43
CA GLY A 243 10.22 -18.88 -3.47
C GLY A 243 11.51 -18.49 -2.76
N LYS A 244 12.67 -18.94 -3.24
CA LYS A 244 13.97 -18.54 -2.70
C LYS A 244 14.81 -17.83 -3.76
N ILE A 245 15.50 -16.80 -3.35
CA ILE A 245 16.50 -16.13 -4.18
C ILE A 245 17.77 -17.00 -4.16
N GLU A 246 18.15 -17.58 -5.29
CA GLU A 246 19.39 -18.37 -5.44
C GLU A 246 20.57 -17.47 -5.80
N GLY A 247 20.33 -16.32 -6.44
CA GLY A 247 21.38 -15.38 -6.81
C GLY A 247 20.82 -14.19 -7.59
N PHE A 248 21.73 -13.38 -8.11
CA PHE A 248 21.41 -12.21 -8.91
C PHE A 248 22.22 -12.23 -10.20
N GLU A 249 21.65 -11.65 -11.29
CA GLU A 249 22.30 -11.41 -12.57
C GLU A 249 22.25 -9.93 -12.90
N GLY A 250 23.35 -9.37 -13.42
CA GLY A 250 23.43 -7.97 -13.86
C GLY A 250 24.71 -7.27 -13.40
N ASP A 251 24.62 -5.98 -13.12
CA ASP A 251 25.76 -5.18 -12.70
C ASP A 251 26.31 -5.59 -11.32
N ASN A 252 27.59 -5.91 -11.25
CA ASN A 252 28.24 -6.42 -10.06
C ASN A 252 28.20 -5.46 -8.85
N GLU A 253 28.32 -4.14 -9.11
CA GLU A 253 28.27 -3.13 -8.02
C GLU A 253 26.86 -3.06 -7.42
N THR A 254 25.83 -3.04 -8.28
CA THR A 254 24.43 -3.04 -7.86
C THR A 254 24.07 -4.31 -7.10
N ILE A 255 24.52 -5.48 -7.57
CA ILE A 255 24.32 -6.77 -6.89
C ILE A 255 24.93 -6.74 -5.49
N LYS A 256 26.20 -6.31 -5.36
CA LYS A 256 26.88 -6.21 -4.07
C LYS A 256 26.12 -5.29 -3.08
N ASN A 257 25.58 -4.18 -3.56
CA ASN A 257 24.80 -3.26 -2.75
C ASN A 257 23.48 -3.89 -2.26
N VAL A 258 22.79 -4.61 -3.13
CA VAL A 258 21.55 -5.33 -2.78
C VAL A 258 21.83 -6.44 -1.77
N GLU A 259 22.85 -7.26 -1.98
CA GLU A 259 23.23 -8.33 -1.04
C GLU A 259 23.62 -7.76 0.33
N SER A 260 24.38 -6.67 0.36
CA SER A 260 24.76 -5.99 1.61
C SER A 260 23.55 -5.43 2.33
N HIS A 261 22.60 -4.82 1.60
CA HIS A 261 21.35 -4.32 2.16
C HIS A 261 20.52 -5.45 2.75
N TYR A 262 20.30 -6.54 2.02
CA TYR A 262 19.56 -7.71 2.52
C TYR A 262 20.24 -8.35 3.72
N GLN A 263 21.57 -8.45 3.72
CA GLN A 263 22.33 -9.00 4.85
C GLN A 263 22.17 -8.12 6.10
N ARG A 264 22.17 -6.77 5.94
CA ARG A 264 21.97 -5.82 7.04
C ARG A 264 20.59 -5.98 7.66
N ILE A 265 19.54 -6.00 6.81
CA ILE A 265 18.14 -6.14 7.27
C ILE A 265 17.91 -7.50 7.92
N SER A 266 18.43 -8.57 7.32
CA SER A 266 18.36 -9.93 7.85
C SER A 266 18.94 -10.03 9.27
N LYS A 267 20.09 -9.43 9.50
CA LYS A 267 20.73 -9.38 10.83
C LYS A 267 19.92 -8.53 11.82
N MET A 268 19.44 -7.37 11.38
CA MET A 268 18.73 -6.42 12.24
C MET A 268 17.42 -7.02 12.80
N PHE A 269 16.69 -7.77 11.97
CA PHE A 269 15.37 -8.30 12.33
C PHE A 269 15.35 -9.83 12.52
N ASN A 270 16.51 -10.47 12.47
CA ASN A 270 16.65 -11.94 12.59
C ASN A 270 15.73 -12.70 11.61
N ILE A 271 15.74 -12.29 10.33
CA ILE A 271 14.95 -12.89 9.26
C ILE A 271 15.84 -13.45 8.16
N SER A 272 15.33 -14.41 7.38
CA SER A 272 16.05 -14.94 6.21
C SER A 272 16.13 -13.89 5.10
N LYS A 273 17.34 -13.68 4.54
CA LYS A 273 17.58 -12.75 3.44
C LYS A 273 17.15 -13.26 2.05
N ASN A 274 16.94 -14.57 1.92
CA ASN A 274 16.74 -15.21 0.61
C ASN A 274 15.29 -15.65 0.37
N ILE A 275 14.37 -15.41 1.28
CA ILE A 275 12.98 -15.85 1.13
C ILE A 275 12.18 -14.77 0.42
N VAL A 276 11.47 -15.16 -0.64
CA VAL A 276 10.37 -14.39 -1.23
C VAL A 276 9.08 -14.95 -0.64
N ASP A 277 8.45 -14.21 0.24
CA ASP A 277 7.27 -14.69 0.96
C ASP A 277 6.04 -14.70 0.08
N SER A 278 5.76 -13.59 -0.59
CA SER A 278 4.54 -13.41 -1.37
C SER A 278 4.68 -12.43 -2.53
N TRP A 279 3.75 -12.56 -3.48
CA TRP A 279 3.49 -11.59 -4.54
C TRP A 279 2.26 -10.77 -4.20
N HIS A 280 2.31 -9.49 -4.52
CA HIS A 280 1.19 -8.57 -4.33
C HIS A 280 0.78 -7.94 -5.66
N ALA A 281 -0.51 -7.96 -5.98
CA ALA A 281 -1.04 -7.27 -7.15
C ALA A 281 -1.46 -5.84 -6.77
N GLY A 282 -0.86 -4.83 -7.41
CA GLY A 282 -1.37 -3.47 -7.35
C GLY A 282 -2.53 -3.32 -8.33
N ILE A 283 -3.69 -2.87 -7.85
CA ILE A 283 -4.93 -2.80 -8.66
C ILE A 283 -5.43 -1.39 -8.90
N HIS A 284 -4.79 -0.39 -8.33
CA HIS A 284 -5.26 0.99 -8.41
C HIS A 284 -4.92 1.62 -9.79
N PRO A 285 -5.92 1.99 -10.62
CA PRO A 285 -5.68 2.48 -11.99
C PRO A 285 -5.03 3.88 -12.03
N GLY A 286 -5.15 4.66 -10.95
CA GLY A 286 -4.56 6.00 -10.82
C GLY A 286 -3.11 5.99 -10.33
N THR A 287 -2.50 4.83 -10.11
CA THR A 287 -1.11 4.75 -9.65
C THR A 287 -0.16 4.70 -10.84
N TYR A 288 0.52 5.81 -11.12
CA TYR A 288 1.52 5.91 -12.17
C TYR A 288 2.62 6.91 -11.77
N TYR A 289 3.79 6.75 -12.37
CA TYR A 289 4.89 7.69 -12.21
C TYR A 289 4.83 8.73 -13.34
N ASN A 290 4.60 9.98 -12.99
CA ASN A 290 4.60 11.11 -13.93
C ASN A 290 5.91 11.91 -13.89
N LYS A 291 6.78 11.63 -12.93
CA LYS A 291 8.12 12.23 -12.81
C LYS A 291 9.13 11.14 -12.43
N PRO A 292 10.40 11.27 -12.84
CA PRO A 292 11.49 10.46 -12.28
C PRO A 292 11.50 10.65 -10.75
N ILE A 293 11.79 9.58 -10.02
CA ILE A 293 12.08 9.68 -8.60
C ILE A 293 13.58 9.98 -8.51
N GLU A 294 13.91 11.17 -8.06
CA GLU A 294 15.26 11.58 -7.77
C GLU A 294 15.75 11.00 -6.44
#